data_31621402c02c69cbeaadceb229ae9068
#
_entry.id   31621402c02c69cbeaadceb229ae9068
#
_cell.length_a   1.000
_cell.length_b   1.000
_cell.length_c   1.000
_cell.angle_alpha   90.00
_cell.angle_beta   90.00
_cell.angle_gamma   90.00
#
_symmetry.space_group_name_H-M   'P 1'
#
loop_
_entity.id
_entity.type
_entity.pdbx_description
1 polymer ?
#
loop_
_entity_poly.entity_id
_entity_poly.type
_entity_poly.pdbx_seq_one_letter_code
_entity_poly.pdbx_strand_id
1 'polypeptide(L)'
;MKVICSSEESLYRPEAVRWRQRMEMMEPLGESVVLLPCSMKKPYSNSKSHQKFRKLTRSYQELIVTSPFGICPRELENTFPIQSYDVSTTGSWSEDEIEESGKLIAKYTKGKRIVANLAGGYLSSCEAYVDDFVNVCVDERPTSPESLYNLRMELKNHKKITRREKTVHELKSIAKYQFGINGDEFIPENVKTKGMYHKRILVNGTQIALLNKDYGMFRLNLAGGEILKDLGIHIVSIDFDLQTNTVFAPGIEKADHSIIPNDEVVVVRNDTVVGVGRAVMTGREMEECDNGISIKLKHRLKK
;
A
#
# COMPACT_ATOMS: atom_id res chain seq x y z
N MET A 1 -7.15 -14.25 5.83
CA MET A 1 -8.19 -13.83 6.80
C MET A 1 -8.95 -12.67 6.17
N LYS A 2 -10.27 -12.60 6.33
CA LYS A 2 -11.12 -11.53 5.80
C LYS A 2 -11.43 -10.55 6.93
N VAL A 3 -11.22 -9.26 6.71
CA VAL A 3 -11.57 -8.21 7.66
C VAL A 3 -12.98 -7.76 7.35
N ILE A 4 -13.92 -8.01 8.26
CA ILE A 4 -15.31 -7.57 8.12
C ILE A 4 -15.40 -6.17 8.70
N CYS A 5 -15.82 -5.22 7.87
CA CYS A 5 -15.98 -3.82 8.23
C CYS A 5 -17.47 -3.46 8.24
N SER A 6 -17.94 -2.86 9.30
CA SER A 6 -19.17 -2.06 9.35
C SER A 6 -18.76 -0.61 9.08
N SER A 7 -19.67 0.21 8.55
CA SER A 7 -19.38 1.57 8.10
C SER A 7 -18.56 2.43 9.10
N GLU A 8 -19.21 3.23 9.90
CA GLU A 8 -18.59 4.25 10.76
C GLU A 8 -17.64 3.70 11.82
N GLU A 9 -18.03 2.65 12.56
CA GLU A 9 -17.16 2.04 13.59
C GLU A 9 -15.83 1.53 13.05
N SER A 10 -15.79 1.12 11.79
CA SER A 10 -14.59 0.58 11.17
C SER A 10 -13.55 1.64 10.82
N LEU A 11 -13.91 2.93 10.85
CA LEU A 11 -12.96 4.03 10.69
C LEU A 11 -11.87 4.01 11.79
N TYR A 12 -12.22 3.57 12.99
CA TYR A 12 -11.32 3.57 14.15
C TYR A 12 -10.54 2.26 14.34
N ARG A 13 -10.68 1.29 13.44
CA ARG A 13 -9.89 0.05 13.49
C ARG A 13 -8.42 0.35 13.23
N PRO A 14 -7.49 -0.30 13.96
CA PRO A 14 -6.06 -0.07 13.78
C PRO A 14 -5.58 -0.22 12.32
N GLU A 15 -6.12 -1.20 11.59
CA GLU A 15 -5.78 -1.40 10.18
C GLU A 15 -6.25 -0.24 9.28
N ALA A 16 -7.44 0.33 9.55
CA ALA A 16 -7.96 1.46 8.79
C ALA A 16 -7.20 2.75 9.11
N VAL A 17 -6.95 3.02 10.38
CA VAL A 17 -6.17 4.18 10.84
C VAL A 17 -4.76 4.14 10.24
N ARG A 18 -4.07 3.00 10.38
CA ARG A 18 -2.71 2.83 9.83
C ARG A 18 -2.69 2.98 8.31
N TRP A 19 -3.67 2.41 7.61
CA TRP A 19 -3.77 2.57 6.16
C TRP A 19 -3.88 4.05 5.78
N ARG A 20 -4.81 4.80 6.39
CA ARG A 20 -4.99 6.22 6.10
C ARG A 20 -3.73 7.03 6.40
N GLN A 21 -3.06 6.79 7.53
CA GLN A 21 -1.77 7.42 7.83
C GLN A 21 -0.71 7.13 6.76
N ARG A 22 -0.67 5.91 6.24
CA ARG A 22 0.23 5.55 5.13
C ARG A 22 -0.18 6.22 3.82
N MET A 23 -1.48 6.36 3.56
CA MET A 23 -1.97 7.05 2.35
C MET A 23 -1.60 8.54 2.34
N GLU A 24 -1.47 9.17 3.48
CA GLU A 24 -1.00 10.55 3.58
C GLU A 24 0.41 10.79 3.02
N MET A 25 1.24 9.76 2.93
CA MET A 25 2.59 9.82 2.38
C MET A 25 2.65 9.48 0.89
N MET A 26 1.55 8.98 0.31
CA MET A 26 1.54 8.53 -1.08
C MET A 26 1.40 9.70 -2.04
N GLU A 27 2.00 9.54 -3.22
CA GLU A 27 1.94 10.50 -4.30
C GLU A 27 1.49 9.85 -5.59
N PRO A 28 0.65 10.51 -6.40
CA PRO A 28 0.20 9.96 -7.67
C PRO A 28 1.28 10.08 -8.76
N LEU A 29 1.32 9.08 -9.63
CA LEU A 29 2.15 9.11 -10.83
C LEU A 29 1.49 9.96 -11.94
N GLY A 30 2.30 10.74 -12.64
CA GLY A 30 1.84 11.54 -13.79
C GLY A 30 1.09 12.82 -13.40
N GLU A 31 0.38 13.38 -14.38
CA GLU A 31 -0.25 14.70 -14.28
C GLU A 31 -1.74 14.64 -13.92
N SER A 32 -2.35 13.45 -14.08
CA SER A 32 -3.80 13.27 -13.96
C SER A 32 -4.14 12.07 -13.08
N VAL A 33 -5.16 12.23 -12.24
CA VAL A 33 -5.70 11.18 -11.38
C VAL A 33 -7.16 10.92 -11.75
N VAL A 34 -7.51 9.65 -11.92
CA VAL A 34 -8.89 9.21 -12.18
C VAL A 34 -9.47 8.63 -10.89
N LEU A 35 -10.49 9.30 -10.35
CA LEU A 35 -11.21 8.86 -9.17
C LEU A 35 -12.31 7.88 -9.56
N LEU A 36 -12.34 6.73 -8.89
CA LEU A 36 -13.29 5.64 -9.16
C LEU A 36 -13.93 5.17 -7.85
N PRO A 37 -15.21 4.78 -7.84
CA PRO A 37 -15.84 4.22 -6.65
C PRO A 37 -15.29 2.83 -6.37
N CYS A 38 -15.31 2.40 -5.11
CA CYS A 38 -14.94 1.04 -4.73
C CYS A 38 -15.94 -0.01 -5.27
N SER A 39 -15.70 -1.26 -4.95
CA SER A 39 -16.61 -2.37 -5.25
C SER A 39 -16.53 -3.45 -4.17
N MET A 40 -17.58 -4.24 -4.01
CA MET A 40 -17.60 -5.35 -3.05
C MET A 40 -16.48 -6.35 -3.29
N LYS A 41 -16.21 -6.70 -4.55
CA LYS A 41 -15.21 -7.70 -4.89
C LYS A 41 -13.80 -7.12 -4.80
N LYS A 42 -12.92 -7.79 -4.04
CA LYS A 42 -11.50 -7.44 -3.87
C LYS A 42 -10.61 -8.57 -4.45
N PRO A 43 -9.42 -8.26 -4.94
CA PRO A 43 -8.99 -6.93 -5.37
C PRO A 43 -9.96 -6.30 -6.35
N TYR A 44 -10.05 -4.99 -6.40
CA TYR A 44 -11.05 -4.27 -7.19
C TYR A 44 -11.02 -4.65 -8.67
N SER A 45 -9.82 -4.89 -9.25
CA SER A 45 -9.65 -5.31 -10.64
C SER A 45 -10.41 -6.60 -11.01
N ASN A 46 -10.81 -7.41 -10.02
CA ASN A 46 -11.60 -8.61 -10.22
C ASN A 46 -13.12 -8.34 -10.32
N SER A 47 -13.58 -7.10 -10.03
CA SER A 47 -14.99 -6.74 -10.15
C SER A 47 -15.36 -6.38 -11.60
N LYS A 48 -16.63 -6.65 -11.95
CA LYS A 48 -17.16 -6.31 -13.29
C LYS A 48 -17.09 -4.80 -13.59
N SER A 49 -17.34 -3.94 -12.60
CA SER A 49 -17.25 -2.49 -12.73
C SER A 49 -15.83 -2.04 -13.05
N HIS A 50 -14.85 -2.45 -12.25
CA HIS A 50 -13.45 -2.08 -12.48
C HIS A 50 -12.85 -2.68 -13.76
N GLN A 51 -13.33 -3.85 -14.21
CA GLN A 51 -12.94 -4.37 -15.53
C GLN A 51 -13.38 -3.44 -16.68
N LYS A 52 -14.56 -2.80 -16.54
CA LYS A 52 -15.02 -1.77 -17.51
C LYS A 52 -14.14 -0.51 -17.42
N PHE A 53 -13.93 0.03 -16.22
CA PHE A 53 -13.11 1.22 -16.03
C PHE A 53 -11.69 1.03 -16.57
N ARG A 54 -11.02 -0.06 -16.23
CA ARG A 54 -9.63 -0.35 -16.64
C ARG A 54 -9.43 -0.43 -18.16
N LYS A 55 -10.45 -0.72 -18.94
CA LYS A 55 -10.35 -0.62 -20.40
C LYS A 55 -10.04 0.82 -20.87
N LEU A 56 -10.42 1.81 -20.07
CA LEU A 56 -10.26 3.23 -20.36
C LEU A 56 -9.10 3.85 -19.58
N THR A 57 -8.91 3.46 -18.32
CA THR A 57 -8.08 4.15 -17.32
C THR A 57 -6.70 3.52 -17.10
N ARG A 58 -6.43 2.31 -17.63
CA ARG A 58 -5.17 1.56 -17.39
C ARG A 58 -3.86 2.31 -17.68
N SER A 59 -3.92 3.38 -18.46
CA SER A 59 -2.76 4.22 -18.80
C SER A 59 -2.68 5.51 -17.99
N TYR A 60 -3.50 5.65 -16.95
CA TYR A 60 -3.55 6.82 -16.06
C TYR A 60 -3.40 6.37 -14.62
N GLN A 61 -3.17 7.31 -13.71
CA GLN A 61 -3.22 7.03 -12.28
C GLN A 61 -4.67 6.85 -11.85
N GLU A 62 -5.00 5.70 -11.29
CA GLU A 62 -6.32 5.40 -10.75
C GLU A 62 -6.29 5.50 -9.22
N LEU A 63 -7.25 6.22 -8.65
CA LEU A 63 -7.49 6.30 -7.22
C LEU A 63 -8.89 5.78 -6.92
N ILE A 64 -8.99 4.71 -6.15
CA ILE A 64 -10.26 4.18 -5.69
C ILE A 64 -10.64 4.87 -4.39
N VAL A 65 -11.81 5.50 -4.37
CA VAL A 65 -12.39 6.11 -3.18
C VAL A 65 -13.17 5.03 -2.43
N THR A 66 -12.93 4.88 -1.12
CA THR A 66 -13.44 3.73 -0.36
C THR A 66 -13.50 4.01 1.14
N SER A 67 -14.53 3.57 1.82
CA SER A 67 -14.62 3.54 3.28
C SER A 67 -14.42 2.11 3.80
N PRO A 68 -13.80 1.91 4.97
CA PRO A 68 -13.30 2.89 5.95
C PRO A 68 -11.83 3.34 5.69
N PHE A 69 -11.26 2.99 4.57
CA PHE A 69 -9.83 3.22 4.26
C PHE A 69 -9.56 4.57 3.57
N GLY A 70 -10.60 5.33 3.22
CA GLY A 70 -10.52 6.62 2.55
C GLY A 70 -10.20 6.47 1.06
N ILE A 71 -8.96 6.20 0.72
CA ILE A 71 -8.49 6.03 -0.66
C ILE A 71 -7.65 4.76 -0.82
N CYS A 72 -7.62 4.25 -2.04
CA CYS A 72 -6.70 3.19 -2.45
C CYS A 72 -6.14 3.50 -3.85
N PRO A 73 -4.87 3.91 -3.97
CA PRO A 73 -4.18 3.92 -5.24
C PRO A 73 -4.21 2.51 -5.87
N ARG A 74 -4.45 2.43 -7.18
CA ARG A 74 -4.63 1.16 -7.88
C ARG A 74 -3.49 0.17 -7.65
N GLU A 75 -2.27 0.64 -7.57
CA GLU A 75 -1.08 -0.16 -7.35
C GLU A 75 -1.06 -0.87 -6.00
N LEU A 76 -1.84 -0.39 -5.03
CA LEU A 76 -1.95 -0.96 -3.68
C LEU A 76 -3.20 -1.83 -3.48
N GLU A 77 -4.02 -2.07 -4.53
CA GLU A 77 -5.26 -2.85 -4.37
C GLU A 77 -5.06 -4.30 -3.92
N ASN A 78 -3.85 -4.85 -4.10
CA ASN A 78 -3.47 -6.20 -3.66
C ASN A 78 -2.81 -6.20 -2.28
N THR A 79 -2.57 -5.04 -1.67
CA THR A 79 -1.87 -4.91 -0.39
C THR A 79 -2.85 -5.07 0.77
N PHE A 80 -2.43 -5.83 1.80
CA PHE A 80 -3.21 -5.90 3.05
C PHE A 80 -3.27 -4.52 3.73
N PRO A 81 -4.44 -4.09 4.24
CA PRO A 81 -5.70 -4.82 4.41
C PRO A 81 -6.68 -4.73 3.23
N ILE A 82 -6.41 -3.91 2.22
CA ILE A 82 -7.35 -3.59 1.12
C ILE A 82 -7.86 -4.83 0.39
N GLN A 83 -6.99 -5.78 0.09
CA GLN A 83 -7.40 -7.00 -0.60
C GLN A 83 -8.32 -7.92 0.22
N SER A 84 -8.40 -7.72 1.54
CA SER A 84 -8.97 -8.67 2.49
C SER A 84 -10.15 -8.13 3.29
N TYR A 85 -10.55 -6.87 3.08
CA TYR A 85 -11.70 -6.31 3.81
C TYR A 85 -13.02 -6.54 3.08
N ASP A 86 -14.09 -6.56 3.86
CA ASP A 86 -15.47 -6.64 3.39
C ASP A 86 -16.29 -5.53 4.04
N VAL A 87 -17.01 -4.80 3.22
CA VAL A 87 -17.88 -3.70 3.66
C VAL A 87 -19.06 -3.60 2.70
N SER A 88 -20.22 -3.22 3.20
CA SER A 88 -21.36 -2.89 2.36
C SER A 88 -21.03 -1.64 1.52
N THR A 89 -21.19 -1.77 0.19
CA THR A 89 -20.92 -0.66 -0.76
C THR A 89 -22.22 0.04 -1.11
N THR A 90 -22.87 0.66 -0.12
CA THR A 90 -24.17 1.33 -0.28
C THR A 90 -24.07 2.66 -1.02
N GLY A 91 -22.92 3.33 -0.91
CA GLY A 91 -22.76 4.71 -1.37
C GLY A 91 -23.36 5.76 -0.41
N SER A 92 -24.01 5.31 0.67
CA SER A 92 -24.47 6.20 1.76
C SER A 92 -23.38 6.25 2.82
N TRP A 93 -22.76 7.41 3.00
CA TRP A 93 -21.63 7.63 3.91
C TRP A 93 -22.01 8.62 5.00
N SER A 94 -21.46 8.39 6.22
CA SER A 94 -21.53 9.35 7.32
C SER A 94 -20.64 10.57 7.05
N GLU A 95 -20.83 11.62 7.84
CA GLU A 95 -19.98 12.82 7.78
C GLU A 95 -18.51 12.47 8.01
N ASP A 96 -18.21 11.59 8.97
CA ASP A 96 -16.85 11.14 9.28
C ASP A 96 -16.22 10.37 8.08
N GLU A 97 -17.00 9.50 7.41
CA GLU A 97 -16.52 8.80 6.23
C GLU A 97 -16.20 9.75 5.07
N ILE A 98 -17.05 10.77 4.88
CA ILE A 98 -16.86 11.83 3.88
C ILE A 98 -15.61 12.66 4.21
N GLU A 99 -15.46 13.06 5.47
CA GLU A 99 -14.32 13.86 5.93
C GLU A 99 -12.99 13.13 5.77
N GLU A 100 -12.88 11.90 6.31
CA GLU A 100 -11.66 11.10 6.27
C GLU A 100 -11.23 10.77 4.83
N SER A 101 -12.20 10.47 3.97
CA SER A 101 -11.90 10.19 2.56
C SER A 101 -11.57 11.46 1.79
N GLY A 102 -12.31 12.55 2.01
CA GLY A 102 -12.15 13.82 1.32
C GLY A 102 -10.79 14.47 1.59
N LYS A 103 -10.35 14.50 2.86
CA LYS A 103 -9.00 14.98 3.24
C LYS A 103 -7.89 14.24 2.51
N LEU A 104 -8.01 12.91 2.41
CA LEU A 104 -7.02 12.08 1.71
C LEU A 104 -7.07 12.30 0.20
N ILE A 105 -8.26 12.44 -0.40
CA ILE A 105 -8.40 12.79 -1.84
C ILE A 105 -7.68 14.11 -2.12
N ALA A 106 -8.02 15.17 -1.36
CA ALA A 106 -7.43 16.49 -1.54
C ALA A 106 -5.90 16.46 -1.42
N LYS A 107 -5.38 15.77 -0.41
CA LYS A 107 -3.93 15.65 -0.18
C LYS A 107 -3.24 14.89 -1.32
N TYR A 108 -3.77 13.71 -1.68
CA TYR A 108 -3.19 12.86 -2.72
C TYR A 108 -3.23 13.50 -4.11
N THR A 109 -4.28 14.25 -4.43
CA THR A 109 -4.47 14.83 -5.76
C THR A 109 -3.94 16.26 -5.91
N LYS A 110 -3.29 16.80 -4.88
CA LYS A 110 -2.76 18.18 -4.89
C LYS A 110 -1.90 18.45 -6.13
N GLY A 111 -2.27 19.48 -6.89
CA GLY A 111 -1.56 19.89 -8.11
C GLY A 111 -1.74 18.96 -9.31
N LYS A 112 -2.71 18.06 -9.28
CA LYS A 112 -3.06 17.17 -10.39
C LYS A 112 -4.36 17.57 -11.08
N ARG A 113 -4.52 17.18 -12.34
CA ARG A 113 -5.82 17.22 -13.01
C ARG A 113 -6.65 16.04 -12.54
N ILE A 114 -7.87 16.29 -12.11
CA ILE A 114 -8.73 15.29 -11.50
C ILE A 114 -9.92 14.99 -12.38
N VAL A 115 -10.09 13.72 -12.76
CA VAL A 115 -11.26 13.23 -13.49
C VAL A 115 -11.98 12.25 -12.57
N ALA A 116 -13.13 12.64 -12.06
CA ALA A 116 -13.96 11.82 -11.20
C ALA A 116 -15.04 11.09 -12.02
N ASN A 117 -15.27 9.83 -11.70
CA ASN A 117 -16.42 9.07 -12.16
C ASN A 117 -17.12 8.48 -10.92
N LEU A 118 -17.68 9.38 -10.12
CA LEU A 118 -18.18 9.14 -8.76
C LEU A 118 -19.67 9.52 -8.64
N ALA A 119 -20.33 8.92 -7.66
CA ALA A 119 -21.71 9.19 -7.27
C ALA A 119 -21.89 9.02 -5.77
N GLY A 120 -22.98 9.53 -5.20
CA GLY A 120 -23.32 9.40 -3.76
C GLY A 120 -22.19 9.87 -2.85
N GLY A 121 -21.98 9.22 -1.72
CA GLY A 121 -20.96 9.59 -0.72
C GLY A 121 -19.53 9.65 -1.28
N TYR A 122 -19.22 8.87 -2.33
CA TYR A 122 -17.93 8.98 -3.02
C TYR A 122 -17.75 10.35 -3.68
N LEU A 123 -18.80 10.88 -4.30
CA LEU A 123 -18.79 12.21 -4.93
C LEU A 123 -18.78 13.28 -3.84
N SER A 124 -19.61 13.15 -2.82
CA SER A 124 -19.67 14.10 -1.70
C SER A 124 -18.32 14.31 -1.02
N SER A 125 -17.52 13.24 -0.87
CA SER A 125 -16.15 13.34 -0.33
C SER A 125 -15.23 14.18 -1.23
N CYS A 126 -15.42 14.12 -2.53
CA CYS A 126 -14.64 14.93 -3.47
C CYS A 126 -15.12 16.39 -3.45
N GLU A 127 -16.43 16.63 -3.54
CA GLU A 127 -17.04 17.96 -3.54
C GLU A 127 -16.74 18.78 -2.29
N ALA A 128 -16.64 18.12 -1.14
CA ALA A 128 -16.40 18.79 0.14
C ALA A 128 -14.95 19.27 0.33
N TYR A 129 -13.96 18.69 -0.37
CA TYR A 129 -12.54 18.92 -0.08
C TYR A 129 -11.66 19.21 -1.31
N VAL A 130 -12.20 19.14 -2.52
CA VAL A 130 -11.47 19.37 -3.77
C VAL A 130 -12.16 20.46 -4.59
N ASP A 131 -11.44 21.55 -4.85
CA ASP A 131 -12.00 22.72 -5.50
C ASP A 131 -12.16 22.56 -7.03
N ASP A 132 -11.27 21.81 -7.69
CA ASP A 132 -11.24 21.72 -9.17
C ASP A 132 -11.13 20.26 -9.63
N PHE A 133 -12.24 19.76 -10.17
CA PHE A 133 -12.30 18.43 -10.79
C PHE A 133 -13.46 18.35 -11.79
N VAL A 134 -13.36 17.41 -12.73
CA VAL A 134 -14.43 17.11 -13.68
C VAL A 134 -15.08 15.79 -13.28
N ASN A 135 -16.38 15.83 -12.89
CA ASN A 135 -17.15 14.60 -12.70
C ASN A 135 -17.84 14.20 -14.00
N VAL A 136 -17.52 13.02 -14.52
CA VAL A 136 -18.07 12.50 -15.79
C VAL A 136 -19.20 11.49 -15.58
N CYS A 137 -19.57 11.20 -14.34
CA CYS A 137 -20.66 10.30 -14.01
C CYS A 137 -22.02 10.93 -14.34
N VAL A 138 -22.90 10.18 -14.96
CA VAL A 138 -24.26 10.59 -15.32
C VAL A 138 -25.26 9.72 -14.58
N ASP A 139 -26.34 10.34 -14.08
CA ASP A 139 -27.45 9.67 -13.39
C ASP A 139 -27.01 8.72 -12.26
N GLU A 140 -26.00 9.13 -11.52
CA GLU A 140 -25.41 8.32 -10.42
C GLU A 140 -24.98 6.90 -10.82
N ARG A 141 -24.70 6.68 -12.11
CA ARG A 141 -24.35 5.38 -12.68
C ARG A 141 -22.94 5.36 -13.29
N PRO A 142 -21.88 5.21 -12.48
CA PRO A 142 -20.49 5.25 -12.98
C PRO A 142 -20.17 4.22 -14.08
N THR A 143 -20.95 3.13 -14.18
CA THR A 143 -20.76 2.06 -15.19
C THR A 143 -21.74 2.13 -16.37
N SER A 144 -22.57 3.19 -16.48
CA SER A 144 -23.46 3.38 -17.61
C SER A 144 -22.64 3.60 -18.90
N PRO A 145 -23.21 3.28 -20.08
CA PRO A 145 -22.55 3.56 -21.35
C PRO A 145 -22.18 5.04 -21.52
N GLU A 146 -23.01 5.95 -21.02
CA GLU A 146 -22.83 7.38 -21.11
C GLU A 146 -21.68 7.86 -20.21
N SER A 147 -21.67 7.50 -18.93
CA SER A 147 -20.56 7.80 -18.02
C SER A 147 -19.22 7.26 -18.54
N LEU A 148 -19.20 6.05 -19.08
CA LEU A 148 -17.99 5.46 -19.67
C LEU A 148 -17.57 6.17 -20.97
N TYR A 149 -18.51 6.65 -21.77
CA TYR A 149 -18.21 7.45 -22.95
C TYR A 149 -17.59 8.79 -22.55
N ASN A 150 -18.21 9.49 -21.59
CA ASN A 150 -17.70 10.78 -21.09
C ASN A 150 -16.30 10.61 -20.48
N LEU A 151 -16.08 9.57 -19.67
CA LEU A 151 -14.75 9.23 -19.13
C LEU A 151 -13.72 9.03 -20.23
N ARG A 152 -14.09 8.31 -21.29
CA ARG A 152 -13.21 8.10 -22.46
C ARG A 152 -12.89 9.40 -23.19
N MET A 153 -13.89 10.27 -23.34
CA MET A 153 -13.71 11.53 -24.06
C MET A 153 -12.83 12.49 -23.28
N GLU A 154 -13.06 12.63 -21.97
CA GLU A 154 -12.24 13.46 -21.08
C GLU A 154 -10.78 13.03 -21.12
N LEU A 155 -10.51 11.73 -20.96
CA LEU A 155 -9.14 11.20 -20.90
C LEU A 155 -8.35 11.27 -22.20
N LYS A 156 -8.96 11.60 -23.35
CA LYS A 156 -8.24 11.69 -24.65
C LYS A 156 -7.09 12.67 -24.63
N ASN A 157 -7.26 13.78 -23.92
CA ASN A 157 -6.30 14.89 -23.90
C ASN A 157 -5.32 14.82 -22.72
N HIS A 158 -5.37 13.74 -21.94
CA HIS A 158 -4.49 13.55 -20.81
C HIS A 158 -3.27 12.71 -21.19
N LYS A 159 -2.11 13.06 -20.62
CA LYS A 159 -0.86 12.35 -20.85
C LYS A 159 -0.92 10.94 -20.27
N LYS A 160 -0.58 9.97 -21.11
CA LYS A 160 -0.54 8.55 -20.71
C LYS A 160 0.75 8.20 -20.00
N ILE A 161 0.65 7.33 -19.02
CA ILE A 161 1.76 6.77 -18.27
C ILE A 161 2.17 5.44 -18.93
N THR A 162 3.46 5.22 -19.10
CA THR A 162 3.98 3.98 -19.67
C THR A 162 3.87 2.80 -18.71
N ARG A 163 3.89 1.59 -19.25
CA ARG A 163 3.88 0.37 -18.43
C ARG A 163 5.09 0.28 -17.51
N ARG A 164 6.25 0.76 -17.94
CA ARG A 164 7.49 0.74 -17.14
C ARG A 164 7.37 1.67 -15.95
N GLU A 165 6.96 2.92 -16.17
CA GLU A 165 6.73 3.88 -15.10
C GLU A 165 5.75 3.34 -14.06
N LYS A 166 4.61 2.79 -14.49
CA LYS A 166 3.63 2.16 -13.59
C LYS A 166 4.22 1.00 -12.78
N THR A 167 5.06 0.17 -13.40
CA THR A 167 5.67 -0.96 -12.67
C THR A 167 6.63 -0.49 -11.60
N VAL A 168 7.47 0.51 -11.90
CA VAL A 168 8.40 1.07 -10.91
C VAL A 168 7.63 1.76 -9.80
N HIS A 169 6.63 2.56 -10.17
CA HIS A 169 5.76 3.26 -9.21
C HIS A 169 5.01 2.28 -8.29
N GLU A 170 4.43 1.19 -8.83
CA GLU A 170 3.81 0.12 -8.04
C GLU A 170 4.76 -0.42 -6.97
N LEU A 171 6.00 -0.73 -7.35
CA LEU A 171 6.98 -1.27 -6.41
C LEU A 171 7.39 -0.24 -5.36
N LYS A 172 7.62 1.01 -5.76
CA LYS A 172 7.94 2.11 -4.86
C LYS A 172 6.80 2.40 -3.88
N SER A 173 5.55 2.44 -4.36
CA SER A 173 4.37 2.65 -3.51
C SER A 173 4.19 1.51 -2.49
N ILE A 174 4.40 0.25 -2.89
CA ILE A 174 4.36 -0.89 -1.97
C ILE A 174 5.47 -0.77 -0.91
N ALA A 175 6.69 -0.41 -1.32
CA ALA A 175 7.81 -0.24 -0.40
C ALA A 175 7.57 0.91 0.59
N LYS A 176 7.08 2.06 0.10
CA LYS A 176 6.71 3.20 0.94
C LYS A 176 5.58 2.87 1.92
N TYR A 177 4.57 2.13 1.47
CA TYR A 177 3.52 1.63 2.35
C TYR A 177 4.07 0.71 3.46
N GLN A 178 4.95 -0.22 3.10
CA GLN A 178 5.48 -1.23 4.01
C GLN A 178 6.54 -0.67 4.98
N PHE A 179 7.46 0.16 4.48
CA PHE A 179 8.67 0.59 5.19
C PHE A 179 8.63 2.04 5.68
N GLY A 180 7.60 2.82 5.36
CA GLY A 180 7.46 4.20 5.82
C GLY A 180 7.95 5.25 4.82
N ILE A 181 8.23 6.47 5.31
CA ILE A 181 8.38 7.66 4.49
C ILE A 181 9.50 7.56 3.43
N ASN A 182 10.60 6.93 3.76
CA ASN A 182 11.74 6.72 2.86
C ASN A 182 11.75 5.30 2.24
N GLY A 183 10.67 4.54 2.42
CA GLY A 183 10.60 3.16 1.98
C GLY A 183 10.71 2.99 0.46
N ASP A 184 10.33 3.99 -0.32
CA ASP A 184 10.45 3.98 -1.78
C ASP A 184 11.92 3.96 -2.27
N GLU A 185 12.89 4.41 -1.47
CA GLU A 185 14.32 4.31 -1.76
C GLU A 185 14.83 2.86 -1.80
N PHE A 186 14.10 1.92 -1.19
CA PHE A 186 14.33 0.48 -1.32
C PHE A 186 14.28 -0.01 -2.78
N ILE A 187 13.57 0.71 -3.66
CA ILE A 187 13.33 0.33 -5.06
C ILE A 187 14.01 1.32 -6.01
N PRO A 188 15.19 1.00 -6.55
CA PRO A 188 15.86 1.86 -7.52
C PRO A 188 15.20 1.79 -8.90
N GLU A 189 15.48 2.79 -9.76
CA GLU A 189 14.89 2.90 -11.10
C GLU A 189 15.23 1.72 -12.03
N ASN A 190 16.40 1.08 -11.84
CA ASN A 190 16.85 -0.05 -12.64
C ASN A 190 16.30 -1.41 -12.19
N VAL A 191 15.36 -1.41 -11.22
CA VAL A 191 14.72 -2.63 -10.70
C VAL A 191 14.12 -3.48 -11.83
N LYS A 192 14.29 -4.80 -11.71
CA LYS A 192 13.68 -5.81 -12.61
C LYS A 192 12.82 -6.76 -11.81
N THR A 193 11.76 -7.25 -12.43
CA THR A 193 10.89 -8.26 -11.84
C THR A 193 10.90 -9.54 -12.66
N LYS A 194 10.92 -10.70 -11.98
CA LYS A 194 10.80 -12.03 -12.61
C LYS A 194 9.76 -12.87 -11.85
N GLY A 195 9.02 -13.68 -12.59
CA GLY A 195 7.99 -14.56 -12.05
C GLY A 195 6.57 -14.04 -12.30
N MET A 196 5.61 -14.96 -12.36
CA MET A 196 4.23 -14.66 -12.73
C MET A 196 3.32 -14.58 -11.50
N TYR A 197 3.50 -15.46 -10.54
CA TYR A 197 2.69 -15.55 -9.34
C TYR A 197 3.30 -14.74 -8.18
N HIS A 198 4.49 -15.13 -7.74
CA HIS A 198 5.31 -14.32 -6.83
C HIS A 198 6.40 -13.66 -7.65
N LYS A 199 6.47 -12.32 -7.59
CA LYS A 199 7.46 -11.56 -8.35
C LYS A 199 8.77 -11.47 -7.54
N ARG A 200 9.84 -12.01 -8.07
CA ARG A 200 11.20 -11.76 -7.55
C ARG A 200 11.62 -10.37 -7.95
N ILE A 201 12.08 -9.59 -6.99
CA ILE A 201 12.56 -8.22 -7.17
C ILE A 201 14.09 -8.28 -7.27
N LEU A 202 14.62 -7.83 -8.38
CA LEU A 202 16.06 -7.95 -8.71
C LEU A 202 16.63 -6.55 -8.95
N VAL A 203 17.78 -6.30 -8.33
CA VAL A 203 18.62 -5.10 -8.54
C VAL A 203 20.01 -5.59 -8.94
N ASN A 204 20.51 -5.14 -10.08
CA ASN A 204 21.81 -5.58 -10.63
C ASN A 204 22.00 -7.12 -10.70
N GLY A 205 20.89 -7.84 -10.96
CA GLY A 205 20.90 -9.31 -11.02
C GLY A 205 20.71 -10.02 -9.68
N THR A 206 20.87 -9.33 -8.56
CA THR A 206 20.69 -9.87 -7.20
C THR A 206 19.24 -9.75 -6.77
N GLN A 207 18.68 -10.81 -6.20
CA GLN A 207 17.34 -10.77 -5.64
C GLN A 207 17.39 -10.09 -4.28
N ILE A 208 16.67 -8.98 -4.13
CA ILE A 208 16.55 -8.23 -2.86
C ILE A 208 15.30 -8.62 -2.07
N ALA A 209 14.21 -8.94 -2.77
CA ALA A 209 12.95 -9.33 -2.15
C ALA A 209 12.11 -10.22 -3.05
N LEU A 210 11.04 -10.77 -2.46
CA LEU A 210 9.95 -11.44 -3.15
C LEU A 210 8.66 -10.67 -2.87
N LEU A 211 8.00 -10.14 -3.89
CA LEU A 211 6.65 -9.59 -3.74
C LEU A 211 5.66 -10.74 -3.60
N ASN A 212 5.13 -10.90 -2.41
CA ASN A 212 4.20 -11.97 -2.08
C ASN A 212 2.79 -11.59 -2.54
N LYS A 213 2.19 -12.40 -3.42
CA LYS A 213 0.85 -12.16 -3.93
C LYS A 213 -0.25 -12.24 -2.85
N ASP A 214 -0.05 -13.06 -1.81
CA ASP A 214 -1.07 -13.29 -0.78
C ASP A 214 -1.30 -12.07 0.12
N TYR A 215 -0.30 -11.20 0.26
CA TYR A 215 -0.35 -10.00 1.11
C TYR A 215 -0.13 -8.70 0.34
N GLY A 216 0.36 -8.80 -0.92
CA GLY A 216 0.74 -7.64 -1.72
C GLY A 216 1.92 -6.85 -1.16
N MET A 217 2.80 -7.49 -0.37
CA MET A 217 3.96 -6.86 0.28
C MET A 217 5.24 -7.68 0.04
N PHE A 218 6.37 -7.04 0.25
CA PHE A 218 7.69 -7.65 0.10
C PHE A 218 8.02 -8.59 1.25
N ARG A 219 8.71 -9.68 0.90
CA ARG A 219 9.50 -10.52 1.81
C ARG A 219 10.96 -10.33 1.47
N LEU A 220 11.76 -9.98 2.47
CA LEU A 220 13.17 -9.67 2.30
C LEU A 220 14.03 -10.91 2.08
N ASN A 221 15.08 -10.74 1.27
CA ASN A 221 16.30 -11.56 1.32
C ASN A 221 17.38 -10.79 2.06
N LEU A 222 18.51 -11.45 2.38
CA LEU A 222 19.63 -10.78 3.08
C LEU A 222 20.11 -9.54 2.32
N ALA A 223 20.22 -9.60 0.99
CA ALA A 223 20.60 -8.45 0.18
C ALA A 223 19.60 -7.28 0.26
N GLY A 224 18.31 -7.57 0.45
CA GLY A 224 17.31 -6.53 0.75
C GLY A 224 17.43 -5.98 2.17
N GLY A 225 17.86 -6.83 3.10
CA GLY A 225 18.18 -6.41 4.46
C GLY A 225 19.33 -5.41 4.51
N GLU A 226 20.37 -5.58 3.69
CA GLU A 226 21.47 -4.60 3.60
C GLU A 226 20.96 -3.22 3.15
N ILE A 227 20.07 -3.18 2.14
CA ILE A 227 19.50 -1.92 1.69
C ILE A 227 18.67 -1.25 2.81
N LEU A 228 17.82 -1.98 3.52
CA LEU A 228 17.04 -1.40 4.63
C LEU A 228 17.92 -1.00 5.81
N LYS A 229 19.02 -1.73 6.08
CA LYS A 229 20.01 -1.33 7.07
C LYS A 229 20.62 0.01 6.73
N ASP A 230 21.06 0.19 5.47
CA ASP A 230 21.66 1.45 5.00
C ASP A 230 20.66 2.63 5.05
N LEU A 231 19.37 2.35 4.88
CA LEU A 231 18.29 3.33 5.02
C LEU A 231 17.86 3.58 6.48
N GLY A 232 18.36 2.79 7.44
CA GLY A 232 17.99 2.91 8.84
C GLY A 232 16.58 2.46 9.17
N ILE A 233 16.01 1.52 8.40
CA ILE A 233 14.59 1.13 8.48
C ILE A 233 14.43 -0.28 9.07
N HIS A 234 13.53 -0.42 10.06
CA HIS A 234 13.14 -1.68 10.70
C HIS A 234 14.33 -2.51 11.20
N ILE A 235 15.33 -1.86 11.79
CA ILE A 235 16.54 -2.49 12.31
C ILE A 235 16.27 -3.01 13.72
N VAL A 236 16.78 -4.22 13.99
CA VAL A 236 16.84 -4.82 15.31
C VAL A 236 18.26 -5.30 15.57
N SER A 237 18.92 -4.73 16.60
CA SER A 237 20.29 -5.08 17.00
C SER A 237 20.30 -6.17 18.06
N ILE A 238 21.22 -7.12 17.92
CA ILE A 238 21.43 -8.23 18.87
C ILE A 238 22.91 -8.36 19.24
N ASP A 239 23.19 -8.88 20.43
CA ASP A 239 24.54 -9.08 20.94
C ASP A 239 25.08 -10.53 20.82
N PHE A 240 24.24 -11.47 20.39
CA PHE A 240 24.54 -12.90 20.35
C PHE A 240 24.57 -13.48 18.93
N ASP A 241 25.16 -14.68 18.80
CA ASP A 241 25.17 -15.44 17.55
C ASP A 241 23.83 -16.15 17.32
N LEU A 242 23.25 -15.95 16.13
CA LEU A 242 22.01 -16.61 15.73
C LEU A 242 22.21 -18.13 15.54
N GLN A 243 21.69 -18.93 16.45
CA GLN A 243 21.72 -20.41 16.39
C GLN A 243 20.46 -20.97 15.70
N THR A 244 19.32 -20.28 15.86
CA THR A 244 18.00 -20.71 15.40
C THR A 244 17.37 -19.68 14.46
N ASN A 245 16.20 -20.00 13.90
CA ASN A 245 15.41 -19.06 13.12
C ASN A 245 14.43 -18.25 13.99
N THR A 246 14.67 -18.19 15.29
CA THR A 246 13.85 -17.45 16.24
C THR A 246 14.76 -16.55 17.07
N VAL A 247 14.40 -15.28 17.19
CA VAL A 247 15.01 -14.31 18.07
C VAL A 247 14.05 -14.06 19.23
N PHE A 248 14.56 -14.16 20.45
CA PHE A 248 13.81 -13.89 21.68
C PHE A 248 14.14 -12.50 22.22
N ALA A 249 13.20 -11.90 22.95
CA ALA A 249 13.35 -10.54 23.50
C ALA A 249 14.64 -10.35 24.34
N PRO A 250 15.02 -11.23 25.25
CA PRO A 250 16.20 -11.00 26.10
C PRO A 250 17.53 -10.80 25.37
N GLY A 251 17.60 -11.11 24.10
CA GLY A 251 18.83 -10.93 23.31
C GLY A 251 18.81 -9.70 22.39
N ILE A 252 17.81 -8.83 22.52
CA ILE A 252 17.70 -7.64 21.71
C ILE A 252 18.27 -6.45 22.48
N GLU A 253 19.26 -5.77 21.89
CA GLU A 253 19.86 -4.54 22.45
C GLU A 253 19.05 -3.30 22.09
N LYS A 254 18.56 -3.25 20.84
CA LYS A 254 17.84 -2.10 20.30
C LYS A 254 16.93 -2.51 19.16
N ALA A 255 15.76 -1.90 19.06
CA ALA A 255 14.82 -2.08 17.98
C ALA A 255 14.22 -0.76 17.50
N ASP A 256 13.96 -0.64 16.20
CA ASP A 256 13.21 0.49 15.66
C ASP A 256 11.78 0.45 16.20
N HIS A 257 11.37 1.49 16.91
CA HIS A 257 10.05 1.59 17.55
C HIS A 257 8.89 1.73 16.56
N SER A 258 9.17 1.98 15.28
CA SER A 258 8.14 1.96 14.23
C SER A 258 7.68 0.56 13.85
N ILE A 259 8.44 -0.48 14.24
CA ILE A 259 8.13 -1.89 13.99
C ILE A 259 6.85 -2.29 14.71
N ILE A 260 5.96 -2.94 13.98
CA ILE A 260 4.80 -3.62 14.55
C ILE A 260 4.77 -5.10 14.14
N PRO A 261 3.96 -5.95 14.82
CA PRO A 261 3.81 -7.34 14.45
C PRO A 261 3.48 -7.54 12.96
N ASN A 262 4.15 -8.52 12.34
CA ASN A 262 4.16 -8.86 10.91
C ASN A 262 4.97 -7.95 9.98
N ASP A 263 5.60 -6.90 10.46
CA ASP A 263 6.55 -6.16 9.65
C ASP A 263 7.79 -7.02 9.32
N GLU A 264 8.33 -6.85 8.11
CA GLU A 264 9.63 -7.39 7.74
C GLU A 264 10.71 -6.57 8.46
N VAL A 265 11.64 -7.26 9.12
CA VAL A 265 12.70 -6.66 9.94
C VAL A 265 14.07 -7.17 9.55
N VAL A 266 15.08 -6.35 9.80
CA VAL A 266 16.49 -6.64 9.59
C VAL A 266 17.17 -6.83 10.94
N VAL A 267 17.75 -8.01 11.15
CA VAL A 267 18.52 -8.31 12.36
C VAL A 267 19.99 -8.06 12.09
N VAL A 268 20.58 -7.18 12.90
CA VAL A 268 21.96 -6.70 12.76
C VAL A 268 22.77 -7.08 14.01
N ARG A 269 24.01 -7.49 13.79
CA ARG A 269 25.00 -7.70 14.85
C ARG A 269 26.33 -7.12 14.42
N ASN A 270 26.93 -6.26 15.24
CA ASN A 270 28.20 -5.59 14.92
C ASN A 270 28.17 -4.95 13.51
N ASP A 271 27.11 -4.21 13.21
CA ASP A 271 26.83 -3.56 11.92
C ASP A 271 26.72 -4.52 10.71
N THR A 272 26.61 -5.82 10.92
CA THR A 272 26.44 -6.82 9.86
C THR A 272 25.01 -7.35 9.87
N VAL A 273 24.36 -7.45 8.73
CA VAL A 273 23.05 -8.12 8.59
C VAL A 273 23.22 -9.61 8.80
N VAL A 274 22.73 -10.13 9.92
CA VAL A 274 22.82 -11.55 10.26
C VAL A 274 21.52 -12.31 9.96
N GLY A 275 20.41 -11.60 9.75
CA GLY A 275 19.14 -12.21 9.40
C GLY A 275 18.07 -11.23 8.96
N VAL A 276 17.05 -11.74 8.28
CA VAL A 276 15.82 -11.02 7.95
C VAL A 276 14.62 -11.90 8.23
N GLY A 277 13.54 -11.31 8.67
CA GLY A 277 12.34 -12.06 9.05
C GLY A 277 11.16 -11.17 9.40
N ARG A 278 10.24 -11.72 10.18
CA ARG A 278 9.04 -11.02 10.61
C ARG A 278 9.02 -10.77 12.10
N ALA A 279 8.64 -9.55 12.46
CA ALA A 279 8.33 -9.17 13.81
C ALA A 279 7.10 -9.93 14.34
N VAL A 280 7.17 -10.35 15.61
CA VAL A 280 6.06 -10.93 16.38
C VAL A 280 5.63 -9.96 17.46
N MET A 281 6.55 -9.12 17.94
CA MET A 281 6.35 -8.02 18.89
C MET A 281 6.53 -6.67 18.21
N THR A 282 6.05 -5.60 18.85
CA THR A 282 6.42 -4.24 18.50
C THR A 282 7.89 -3.98 18.83
N GLY A 283 8.52 -2.98 18.17
CA GLY A 283 9.91 -2.62 18.47
C GLY A 283 10.12 -2.27 19.96
N ARG A 284 9.16 -1.59 20.58
CA ARG A 284 9.19 -1.27 22.01
C ARG A 284 9.13 -2.53 22.89
N GLU A 285 8.19 -3.45 22.64
CA GLU A 285 8.11 -4.72 23.37
C GLU A 285 9.36 -5.57 23.21
N MET A 286 10.05 -5.50 22.06
CA MET A 286 11.31 -6.20 21.84
C MET A 286 12.42 -5.76 22.80
N GLU A 287 12.44 -4.48 23.19
CA GLU A 287 13.41 -3.91 24.13
C GLU A 287 12.99 -4.08 25.60
N GLU A 288 11.69 -4.06 25.89
CA GLU A 288 11.16 -3.98 27.25
C GLU A 288 10.79 -5.35 27.84
N CYS A 289 10.58 -6.38 27.02
CA CYS A 289 10.12 -7.69 27.50
C CYS A 289 11.28 -8.61 27.89
N ASP A 290 11.17 -9.25 29.05
CA ASP A 290 12.13 -10.21 29.56
C ASP A 290 11.98 -11.62 28.96
N ASN A 291 10.96 -11.88 28.15
CA ASN A 291 10.70 -13.17 27.53
C ASN A 291 9.81 -13.03 26.28
N GLY A 292 9.70 -14.13 25.54
CA GLY A 292 8.85 -14.20 24.35
C GLY A 292 9.61 -14.16 23.03
N ILE A 293 8.92 -14.58 21.97
CA ILE A 293 9.46 -14.58 20.60
C ILE A 293 9.26 -13.20 19.99
N SER A 294 10.34 -12.54 19.67
CA SER A 294 10.33 -11.21 19.05
C SER A 294 10.35 -11.27 17.52
N ILE A 295 11.15 -12.18 16.94
CA ILE A 295 11.29 -12.28 15.48
C ILE A 295 11.31 -13.74 15.04
N LYS A 296 10.61 -14.03 13.94
CA LYS A 296 10.72 -15.28 13.17
C LYS A 296 11.52 -15.03 11.91
N LEU A 297 12.77 -15.51 11.86
CA LEU A 297 13.67 -15.34 10.73
C LEU A 297 13.23 -16.20 9.56
N LYS A 298 13.35 -15.64 8.37
CA LYS A 298 13.15 -16.34 7.10
C LYS A 298 14.49 -16.73 6.46
N HIS A 299 15.42 -15.80 6.50
CA HIS A 299 16.79 -16.01 6.03
C HIS A 299 17.76 -15.57 7.12
N ARG A 300 18.83 -16.31 7.30
CA ARG A 300 19.95 -15.96 8.17
C ARG A 300 21.27 -16.19 7.47
N LEU A 301 22.28 -15.44 7.84
CA LEU A 301 23.64 -15.67 7.44
C LEU A 301 24.07 -17.06 7.99
N LYS A 302 24.49 -17.96 7.11
CA LYS A 302 25.08 -19.23 7.53
C LYS A 302 26.54 -18.98 7.82
N LYS A 303 26.99 -19.41 8.99
CA LYS A 303 28.43 -19.49 9.29
C LYS A 303 29.10 -20.53 8.41
#